data_760a2c910fb4b9958a5db17b9193064a
#
_entry.id   760a2c910fb4b9958a5db17b9193064a
#
_cell.length_a   1.000
_cell.length_b   1.000
_cell.length_c   1.000
_cell.angle_alpha   90.00
_cell.angle_beta   90.00
_cell.angle_gamma   90.00
#
_symmetry.space_group_name_H-M   'P 1'
#
loop_
_entity.id
_entity.type
_entity.pdbx_description
1 polymer ?
#
loop_
_entity_poly.entity_id
_entity_poly.type
_entity_poly.pdbx_seq_one_letter_code
_entity_poly.pdbx_strand_id
1 'polypeptide(L)'
;RIEIEFDYYTRNTRDLLLNVEIPGTSGFSTQFKNVGNLENKGFEITLNTTNISSHDFRWTSSLNFAKNKNKITNLNGQILGTDVNKAIEGLPLGVFYTKEFAGADPANGDALYYKNTLKSDGSLDRSTTNDYNAAADVVVGDPNPDFVYGFGNTLSYKGIVLDILLQGVSGNQIYNGGGQYMSASGSNGFDNQTLDQLDAWQNPGDITMIPEARLFYPNGTDPSSRFISDGSYLRVKAVTLSYSRPASIISRFKISNAKIYARAQNLFTFTKYEGWDPEVNADYQADNINLGQDFYSAPQVKTIVFGINLSF
;
A
#
# COMPACT_ATOMS: atom_id res chain seq x y z
N ARG A 1 -34.52 -9.60 1.91
CA ARG A 1 -33.37 -10.04 2.73
C ARG A 1 -32.02 -9.80 2.06
N ILE A 2 -32.00 -9.48 0.77
CA ILE A 2 -30.80 -9.19 0.00
C ILE A 2 -31.01 -7.87 -0.73
N GLU A 3 -30.03 -6.98 -0.62
CA GLU A 3 -29.95 -5.72 -1.35
C GLU A 3 -28.60 -5.71 -2.06
N ILE A 4 -28.58 -5.42 -3.36
CA ILE A 4 -27.40 -5.38 -4.20
C ILE A 4 -27.41 -4.07 -4.93
N GLU A 5 -26.30 -3.36 -4.87
CA GLU A 5 -26.00 -2.20 -5.69
C GLU A 5 -24.76 -2.53 -6.53
N PHE A 6 -24.81 -2.22 -7.81
CA PHE A 6 -23.72 -2.46 -8.75
C PHE A 6 -23.54 -1.23 -9.63
N ASP A 7 -22.33 -0.68 -9.59
CA ASP A 7 -21.92 0.44 -10.41
C ASP A 7 -20.80 0.04 -11.35
N TYR A 8 -20.90 0.43 -12.60
CA TYR A 8 -19.82 0.37 -13.58
C TYR A 8 -19.56 1.76 -14.12
N TYR A 9 -18.31 2.19 -14.12
CA TYR A 9 -17.95 3.51 -14.56
C TYR A 9 -16.76 3.54 -15.51
N THR A 10 -16.76 4.54 -16.38
CA THR A 10 -15.59 4.99 -17.13
C THR A 10 -15.48 6.50 -16.98
N ARG A 11 -14.37 6.97 -16.45
CA ARG A 11 -14.09 8.38 -16.22
C ARG A 11 -12.82 8.78 -16.95
N ASN A 12 -12.93 9.81 -17.81
CA ASN A 12 -11.80 10.43 -18.48
C ASN A 12 -11.53 11.79 -17.85
N THR A 13 -10.32 11.97 -17.34
CA THR A 13 -9.83 13.25 -16.81
C THR A 13 -8.82 13.79 -17.83
N ARG A 14 -8.99 15.05 -18.22
CA ARG A 14 -8.09 15.75 -19.14
C ARG A 14 -7.40 16.89 -18.42
N ASP A 15 -6.28 17.32 -18.98
CA ASP A 15 -5.53 18.47 -18.48
C ASP A 15 -5.16 18.34 -17.00
N LEU A 16 -4.64 17.16 -16.62
CA LEU A 16 -4.13 16.91 -15.27
C LEU A 16 -3.05 17.95 -14.93
N LEU A 17 -3.14 18.51 -13.74
CA LEU A 17 -2.10 19.37 -13.20
C LEU A 17 -0.96 18.50 -12.67
N LEU A 18 0.13 18.44 -13.43
CA LEU A 18 1.31 17.64 -13.10
C LEU A 18 2.56 18.52 -13.03
N ASN A 19 3.51 18.11 -12.20
CA ASN A 19 4.80 18.76 -12.10
C ASN A 19 5.71 18.29 -13.25
N VAL A 20 6.05 19.21 -14.15
CA VAL A 20 6.84 18.94 -15.37
C VAL A 20 8.23 19.51 -15.17
N GLU A 21 9.26 18.72 -15.49
CA GLU A 21 10.63 19.21 -15.53
C GLU A 21 10.80 20.25 -16.63
N ILE A 22 11.50 21.33 -16.32
CA ILE A 22 11.81 22.40 -17.25
C ILE A 22 13.32 22.67 -17.26
N PRO A 23 13.87 23.21 -18.37
CA PRO A 23 15.29 23.56 -18.44
C PRO A 23 15.68 24.51 -17.31
N GLY A 24 16.73 24.17 -16.58
CA GLY A 24 17.24 24.97 -15.43
C GLY A 24 17.68 26.39 -15.77
N THR A 25 17.79 26.75 -17.05
CA THR A 25 18.05 28.11 -17.52
C THR A 25 16.97 29.12 -17.11
N SER A 26 15.79 28.65 -16.72
CA SER A 26 14.70 29.48 -16.18
C SER A 26 14.86 29.84 -14.70
N GLY A 27 15.83 29.26 -14.00
CA GLY A 27 15.99 29.35 -12.55
C GLY A 27 15.11 28.41 -11.73
N PHE A 28 14.27 27.61 -12.38
CA PHE A 28 13.42 26.58 -11.79
C PHE A 28 13.72 25.24 -12.44
N SER A 29 13.63 24.15 -11.68
CA SER A 29 13.79 22.78 -12.20
C SER A 29 12.46 22.16 -12.65
N THR A 30 11.35 22.62 -12.08
CA THR A 30 10.01 22.07 -12.36
C THR A 30 8.96 23.19 -12.43
N GLN A 31 7.85 22.89 -13.08
CA GLN A 31 6.69 23.78 -13.18
C GLN A 31 5.40 22.95 -13.24
N PHE A 32 4.38 23.34 -12.49
CA PHE A 32 3.04 22.78 -12.67
C PHE A 32 2.44 23.20 -14.00
N LYS A 33 2.03 22.23 -14.80
CA LYS A 33 1.34 22.43 -16.09
C LYS A 33 0.12 21.54 -16.17
N ASN A 34 -0.89 22.02 -16.88
CA ASN A 34 -2.05 21.21 -17.28
C ASN A 34 -1.62 20.30 -18.44
N VAL A 35 -1.15 19.12 -18.10
CA VAL A 35 -0.67 18.13 -19.08
C VAL A 35 -1.18 16.75 -18.69
N GLY A 36 -1.47 15.95 -19.70
CA GLY A 36 -1.84 14.56 -19.51
C GLY A 36 -3.33 14.31 -19.39
N ASN A 37 -3.68 13.13 -19.84
CA ASN A 37 -5.03 12.59 -19.76
C ASN A 37 -4.98 11.24 -19.03
N LEU A 38 -5.99 11.00 -18.17
CA LEU A 38 -6.11 9.78 -17.38
C LEU A 38 -7.49 9.17 -17.61
N GLU A 39 -7.53 7.90 -17.88
CA GLU A 39 -8.75 7.09 -17.90
C GLU A 39 -8.82 6.23 -16.64
N ASN A 40 -9.97 6.21 -15.97
CA ASN A 40 -10.32 5.29 -14.90
C ASN A 40 -11.51 4.46 -15.35
N LYS A 41 -11.39 3.13 -15.24
CA LYS A 41 -12.47 2.17 -15.48
C LYS A 41 -12.59 1.24 -14.29
N GLY A 42 -13.81 1.06 -13.83
CA GLY A 42 -14.01 0.18 -12.67
C GLY A 42 -15.43 -0.23 -12.47
N PHE A 43 -15.59 -1.06 -11.48
CA PHE A 43 -16.91 -1.42 -10.96
C PHE A 43 -16.88 -1.51 -9.44
N GLU A 44 -18.04 -1.26 -8.85
CA GLU A 44 -18.26 -1.32 -7.42
C GLU A 44 -19.47 -2.18 -7.14
N ILE A 45 -19.40 -2.95 -6.05
CA ILE A 45 -20.49 -3.84 -5.60
C ILE A 45 -20.71 -3.57 -4.12
N THR A 46 -21.96 -3.26 -3.77
CA THR A 46 -22.41 -3.27 -2.39
C THR A 46 -23.45 -4.37 -2.23
N LEU A 47 -23.23 -5.28 -1.29
CA LEU A 47 -24.15 -6.36 -0.95
C LEU A 47 -24.49 -6.28 0.53
N ASN A 48 -25.77 -6.03 0.83
CA ASN A 48 -26.31 -6.08 2.17
C ASN A 48 -27.25 -7.29 2.32
N THR A 49 -27.04 -8.08 3.37
CA THR A 49 -27.86 -9.26 3.63
C THR A 49 -28.37 -9.29 5.06
N THR A 50 -29.63 -9.75 5.21
CA THR A 50 -30.12 -10.23 6.49
C THR A 50 -30.08 -11.76 6.44
N ASN A 51 -29.04 -12.34 7.04
CA ASN A 51 -28.78 -13.78 6.98
C ASN A 51 -29.79 -14.54 7.86
N ILE A 52 -29.97 -14.07 9.09
CA ILE A 52 -30.91 -14.61 10.04
C ILE A 52 -31.68 -13.46 10.69
N SER A 53 -33.00 -13.62 10.84
CA SER A 53 -33.85 -12.71 11.59
C SER A 53 -34.90 -13.52 12.31
N SER A 54 -34.76 -13.67 13.61
CA SER A 54 -35.70 -14.31 14.54
C SER A 54 -36.11 -13.34 15.65
N HIS A 55 -36.94 -13.77 16.56
CA HIS A 55 -37.40 -12.93 17.67
C HIS A 55 -36.23 -12.39 18.54
N ASP A 56 -35.25 -13.23 18.85
CA ASP A 56 -34.15 -12.90 19.76
C ASP A 56 -32.78 -12.72 19.07
N PHE A 57 -32.62 -13.23 17.84
CA PHE A 57 -31.36 -13.25 17.15
C PHE A 57 -31.46 -12.65 15.74
N ARG A 58 -30.57 -11.73 15.43
CA ARG A 58 -30.41 -11.14 14.10
C ARG A 58 -28.95 -11.16 13.68
N TRP A 59 -28.69 -11.61 12.46
CA TRP A 59 -27.39 -11.56 11.82
C TRP A 59 -27.51 -10.88 10.45
N THR A 60 -26.77 -9.79 10.28
CA THR A 60 -26.64 -9.06 9.02
C THR A 60 -25.20 -9.01 8.57
N SER A 61 -24.97 -9.01 7.25
CA SER A 61 -23.66 -8.82 6.65
C SER A 61 -23.73 -7.72 5.59
N SER A 62 -22.64 -6.98 5.46
CA SER A 62 -22.43 -5.97 4.42
C SER A 62 -21.08 -6.21 3.77
N LEU A 63 -21.04 -6.32 2.45
CA LEU A 63 -19.84 -6.43 1.63
C LEU A 63 -19.77 -5.23 0.69
N ASN A 64 -18.65 -4.53 0.70
CA ASN A 64 -18.29 -3.55 -0.31
C ASN A 64 -17.06 -4.06 -1.04
N PHE A 65 -17.09 -4.02 -2.36
CA PHE A 65 -15.99 -4.44 -3.21
C PHE A 65 -15.83 -3.44 -4.34
N ALA A 66 -14.60 -3.00 -4.59
CA ALA A 66 -14.30 -2.09 -5.68
C ALA A 66 -13.05 -2.54 -6.43
N LYS A 67 -13.13 -2.48 -7.76
CA LYS A 67 -12.01 -2.66 -8.67
C LYS A 67 -11.92 -1.46 -9.59
N ASN A 68 -10.77 -0.79 -9.59
CA ASN A 68 -10.46 0.31 -10.49
C ASN A 68 -9.19 0.00 -11.28
N LYS A 69 -9.19 0.33 -12.56
CA LYS A 69 -7.98 0.39 -13.38
C LYS A 69 -7.82 1.79 -13.89
N ASN A 70 -6.71 2.41 -13.58
CA ASN A 70 -6.34 3.68 -14.17
C ASN A 70 -5.31 3.48 -15.29
N LYS A 71 -5.30 4.36 -16.26
CA LYS A 71 -4.36 4.37 -17.37
C LYS A 71 -4.12 5.79 -17.86
N ILE A 72 -2.87 6.16 -17.92
CA ILE A 72 -2.47 7.42 -18.55
C ILE A 72 -2.59 7.24 -20.05
N THR A 73 -3.39 8.10 -20.69
CA THR A 73 -3.68 7.98 -22.12
C THR A 73 -2.90 8.96 -22.98
N ASN A 74 -2.37 10.03 -22.40
CA ASN A 74 -1.53 11.00 -23.08
C ASN A 74 -0.67 11.79 -22.08
N LEU A 75 0.63 11.91 -22.35
CA LEU A 75 1.59 12.79 -21.67
C LEU A 75 2.48 13.54 -22.67
N ASN A 76 2.06 13.61 -23.94
CA ASN A 76 2.88 14.21 -25.03
C ASN A 76 4.29 13.58 -25.14
N GLY A 77 4.38 12.25 -24.88
CA GLY A 77 5.63 11.49 -24.96
C GLY A 77 6.60 11.73 -23.78
N GLN A 78 6.17 12.41 -22.73
CA GLN A 78 6.99 12.67 -21.56
C GLN A 78 6.83 11.55 -20.49
N ILE A 79 7.89 11.34 -19.71
CA ILE A 79 7.83 10.58 -18.46
C ILE A 79 7.93 11.62 -17.33
N LEU A 80 6.96 11.62 -16.43
CA LEU A 80 6.89 12.60 -15.34
C LEU A 80 7.08 11.92 -13.98
N GLY A 81 7.60 12.65 -13.01
CA GLY A 81 7.86 12.19 -11.65
C GLY A 81 9.35 12.29 -11.29
N THR A 82 9.63 12.65 -10.05
CA THR A 82 10.99 12.98 -9.57
C THR A 82 11.66 11.85 -8.80
N ASP A 83 10.89 10.86 -8.34
CA ASP A 83 11.37 9.73 -7.54
C ASP A 83 11.12 8.42 -8.28
N VAL A 84 11.05 7.30 -7.57
CA VAL A 84 10.78 5.97 -8.12
C VAL A 84 9.40 5.85 -8.77
N ASN A 85 8.43 6.66 -8.35
CA ASN A 85 7.11 6.71 -8.99
C ASN A 85 7.15 7.54 -10.27
N LYS A 86 6.61 6.99 -11.33
CA LYS A 86 6.53 7.68 -12.63
C LYS A 86 5.11 7.65 -13.20
N ALA A 87 4.81 8.72 -13.93
CA ALA A 87 3.70 8.77 -14.84
C ALA A 87 4.23 8.50 -16.26
N ILE A 88 3.78 7.40 -16.86
CA ILE A 88 4.22 6.92 -18.17
C ILE A 88 2.98 6.66 -19.03
N GLU A 89 2.97 7.16 -20.26
CA GLU A 89 1.86 6.95 -21.18
C GLU A 89 1.63 5.45 -21.45
N GLY A 90 0.37 5.04 -21.38
CA GLY A 90 -0.01 3.64 -21.54
C GLY A 90 -0.06 2.82 -20.25
N LEU A 91 0.50 3.32 -19.13
CA LEU A 91 0.60 2.64 -17.85
C LEU A 91 -0.31 3.29 -16.78
N PRO A 92 -0.52 2.62 -15.64
CA PRO A 92 -1.13 3.23 -14.47
C PRO A 92 -0.32 4.41 -13.94
N LEU A 93 -0.98 5.35 -13.28
CA LEU A 93 -0.32 6.48 -12.63
C LEU A 93 0.49 6.00 -11.43
N GLY A 94 1.74 6.47 -11.32
CA GLY A 94 2.59 6.24 -10.17
C GLY A 94 3.25 4.86 -10.13
N VAL A 95 3.38 4.17 -11.28
CA VAL A 95 4.14 2.91 -11.36
C VAL A 95 5.57 3.11 -10.85
N PHE A 96 6.13 2.09 -10.19
CA PHE A 96 7.53 2.11 -9.78
C PHE A 96 8.43 1.85 -10.99
N TYR A 97 9.27 2.82 -11.31
CA TYR A 97 10.15 2.83 -12.46
C TYR A 97 11.59 3.12 -12.00
N THR A 98 12.39 2.09 -11.92
CA THR A 98 13.77 2.12 -11.42
C THR A 98 14.53 0.88 -11.87
N LYS A 99 15.72 0.64 -11.31
CA LYS A 99 16.54 -0.53 -11.62
C LYS A 99 15.92 -1.82 -11.07
N GLU A 100 16.00 -2.89 -11.85
CA GLU A 100 15.59 -4.22 -11.43
C GLU A 100 16.76 -4.93 -10.75
N PHE A 101 16.62 -5.17 -9.46
CA PHE A 101 17.62 -5.84 -8.64
C PHE A 101 17.62 -7.35 -8.89
N ALA A 102 18.82 -7.97 -8.94
CA ALA A 102 19.00 -9.37 -9.28
C ALA A 102 19.59 -10.22 -8.13
N GLY A 103 19.84 -9.62 -6.95
CA GLY A 103 20.44 -10.31 -5.80
C GLY A 103 21.90 -9.95 -5.59
N ALA A 104 22.60 -10.75 -4.77
CA ALA A 104 24.04 -10.64 -4.58
C ALA A 104 24.79 -11.53 -5.58
N ASP A 105 25.96 -11.07 -6.04
CA ASP A 105 26.88 -11.90 -6.84
C ASP A 105 27.43 -13.02 -5.97
N PRO A 106 27.20 -14.30 -6.32
CA PRO A 106 27.75 -15.41 -5.55
C PRO A 106 29.26 -15.43 -5.45
N ALA A 107 29.96 -14.77 -6.37
CA ALA A 107 31.41 -14.79 -6.39
C ALA A 107 32.07 -13.82 -5.41
N ASN A 108 31.43 -12.63 -5.19
CA ASN A 108 32.08 -11.54 -4.47
C ASN A 108 31.15 -10.69 -3.60
N GLY A 109 29.83 -11.02 -3.57
CA GLY A 109 28.83 -10.31 -2.76
C GLY A 109 28.39 -8.96 -3.28
N ASP A 110 28.78 -8.55 -4.49
CA ASP A 110 28.32 -7.30 -5.09
C ASP A 110 26.81 -7.34 -5.35
N ALA A 111 26.13 -6.21 -5.18
CA ALA A 111 24.76 -6.04 -5.65
C ALA A 111 24.69 -6.16 -7.18
N LEU A 112 23.81 -6.99 -7.68
CA LEU A 112 23.58 -7.18 -9.11
C LEU A 112 22.25 -6.58 -9.55
N TYR A 113 22.27 -6.01 -10.74
CA TYR A 113 21.10 -5.44 -11.41
C TYR A 113 20.96 -6.05 -12.81
N TYR A 114 19.74 -6.31 -13.27
CA TYR A 114 19.52 -6.62 -14.68
C TYR A 114 19.78 -5.37 -15.53
N LYS A 115 20.54 -5.52 -16.60
CA LYS A 115 20.87 -4.37 -17.48
C LYS A 115 19.64 -3.75 -18.10
N ASN A 116 18.69 -4.57 -18.54
CA ASN A 116 17.42 -4.15 -19.16
C ASN A 116 17.59 -3.15 -20.31
N THR A 117 18.77 -3.03 -20.91
CA THR A 117 19.00 -2.22 -22.10
C THR A 117 18.31 -2.86 -23.29
N LEU A 118 17.75 -2.04 -24.17
CA LEU A 118 17.05 -2.51 -25.38
C LEU A 118 18.06 -3.05 -26.38
N LYS A 119 17.90 -4.30 -26.81
CA LYS A 119 18.68 -4.94 -27.87
C LYS A 119 18.15 -4.55 -29.26
N SER A 120 18.92 -4.82 -30.28
CA SER A 120 18.56 -4.54 -31.68
C SER A 120 17.31 -5.31 -32.17
N ASP A 121 17.00 -6.44 -31.54
CA ASP A 121 15.81 -7.26 -31.83
C ASP A 121 14.56 -6.81 -31.07
N GLY A 122 14.65 -5.72 -30.28
CA GLY A 122 13.57 -5.21 -29.44
C GLY A 122 13.40 -5.92 -28.11
N SER A 123 14.18 -6.94 -27.78
CA SER A 123 14.18 -7.58 -26.46
C SER A 123 15.04 -6.82 -25.45
N LEU A 124 14.78 -7.05 -24.14
CA LEU A 124 15.63 -6.50 -23.10
C LEU A 124 16.87 -7.40 -22.87
N ASP A 125 18.01 -6.78 -22.58
CA ASP A 125 19.20 -7.50 -22.12
C ASP A 125 19.00 -7.93 -20.67
N ARG A 126 18.83 -9.23 -20.46
CA ARG A 126 18.65 -9.84 -19.13
C ARG A 126 19.96 -10.26 -18.46
N SER A 127 21.12 -9.89 -19.02
CA SER A 127 22.39 -10.07 -18.31
C SER A 127 22.48 -9.11 -17.13
N THR A 128 23.26 -9.50 -16.11
CA THR A 128 23.44 -8.71 -14.89
C THR A 128 24.71 -7.85 -14.95
N THR A 129 24.71 -6.80 -14.12
CA THR A 129 25.86 -5.92 -13.89
C THR A 129 25.89 -5.50 -12.42
N ASN A 130 27.06 -5.28 -11.86
CA ASN A 130 27.24 -4.64 -10.54
C ASN A 130 27.38 -3.11 -10.64
N ASP A 131 27.41 -2.55 -11.85
CA ASP A 131 27.35 -1.10 -12.08
C ASP A 131 25.88 -0.66 -12.17
N TYR A 132 25.40 0.02 -11.14
CA TYR A 132 24.04 0.56 -11.05
C TYR A 132 23.69 1.46 -12.26
N ASN A 133 24.66 2.25 -12.75
CA ASN A 133 24.44 3.20 -13.85
C ASN A 133 24.41 2.51 -15.23
N ALA A 134 24.94 1.30 -15.33
CA ALA A 134 24.87 0.51 -16.56
C ALA A 134 23.54 -0.23 -16.74
N ALA A 135 22.68 -0.26 -15.71
CA ALA A 135 21.32 -0.79 -15.78
C ALA A 135 20.33 0.29 -16.23
N ALA A 136 19.39 -0.08 -17.09
CA ALA A 136 18.29 0.80 -17.47
C ALA A 136 17.14 0.74 -16.45
N ASP A 137 16.42 1.87 -16.29
CA ASP A 137 15.18 1.88 -15.53
C ASP A 137 14.09 1.16 -16.30
N VAL A 138 13.30 0.39 -15.58
CA VAL A 138 12.13 -0.34 -16.10
C VAL A 138 10.99 -0.27 -15.09
N VAL A 139 9.78 -0.62 -15.51
CA VAL A 139 8.66 -0.78 -14.58
C VAL A 139 8.94 -2.02 -13.74
N VAL A 140 9.08 -1.82 -12.44
CA VAL A 140 9.41 -2.89 -11.47
C VAL A 140 8.28 -3.15 -10.48
N GLY A 141 7.20 -2.34 -10.52
CA GLY A 141 6.06 -2.53 -9.65
C GLY A 141 4.94 -1.52 -9.89
N ASP A 142 3.79 -1.79 -9.25
CA ASP A 142 2.57 -0.98 -9.33
C ASP A 142 1.98 -0.77 -7.93
N PRO A 143 1.85 0.47 -7.44
CA PRO A 143 1.21 0.76 -6.16
C PRO A 143 -0.32 0.68 -6.21
N ASN A 144 -0.91 0.62 -7.41
CA ASN A 144 -2.36 0.60 -7.56
C ASN A 144 -2.91 -0.79 -7.22
N PRO A 145 -3.93 -0.90 -6.36
CA PRO A 145 -4.50 -2.19 -6.01
C PRO A 145 -5.31 -2.79 -7.16
N ASP A 146 -5.28 -4.12 -7.26
CA ASP A 146 -6.20 -4.86 -8.12
C ASP A 146 -7.64 -4.70 -7.67
N PHE A 147 -7.88 -4.72 -6.35
CA PHE A 147 -9.18 -4.48 -5.73
C PHE A 147 -9.07 -4.10 -4.25
N VAL A 148 -10.08 -3.44 -3.75
CA VAL A 148 -10.27 -3.13 -2.34
C VAL A 148 -11.60 -3.67 -1.86
N TYR A 149 -11.69 -4.07 -0.58
CA TYR A 149 -12.91 -4.63 -0.04
C TYR A 149 -13.09 -4.33 1.44
N GLY A 150 -14.35 -4.25 1.83
CA GLY A 150 -14.79 -4.12 3.22
C GLY A 150 -15.86 -5.15 3.52
N PHE A 151 -15.77 -5.84 4.67
CA PHE A 151 -16.76 -6.82 5.08
C PHE A 151 -17.18 -6.59 6.53
N GLY A 152 -18.44 -6.17 6.68
CA GLY A 152 -19.07 -5.93 7.96
C GLY A 152 -20.01 -7.08 8.37
N ASN A 153 -20.00 -7.43 9.65
CA ASN A 153 -20.97 -8.34 10.24
C ASN A 153 -21.51 -7.77 11.55
N THR A 154 -22.82 -7.80 11.69
CA THR A 154 -23.50 -7.46 12.94
C THR A 154 -24.32 -8.64 13.40
N LEU A 155 -24.00 -9.13 14.60
CA LEU A 155 -24.75 -10.20 15.28
C LEU A 155 -25.41 -9.59 16.53
N SER A 156 -26.71 -9.72 16.66
CA SER A 156 -27.45 -9.25 17.83
C SER A 156 -28.27 -10.35 18.47
N TYR A 157 -28.16 -10.47 19.80
CA TYR A 157 -28.91 -11.43 20.59
C TYR A 157 -29.30 -10.82 21.95
N LYS A 158 -30.59 -10.68 22.22
CA LYS A 158 -31.14 -10.21 23.52
C LYS A 158 -30.43 -9.00 24.10
N GLY A 159 -30.21 -7.97 23.27
CA GLY A 159 -29.56 -6.72 23.67
C GLY A 159 -28.02 -6.73 23.61
N ILE A 160 -27.39 -7.89 23.39
CA ILE A 160 -25.96 -7.99 23.08
C ILE A 160 -25.80 -7.80 21.57
N VAL A 161 -24.86 -6.94 21.17
CA VAL A 161 -24.52 -6.73 19.75
C VAL A 161 -23.00 -6.86 19.58
N LEU A 162 -22.61 -7.70 18.63
CA LEU A 162 -21.24 -7.84 18.15
C LEU A 162 -21.16 -7.30 16.71
N ASP A 163 -20.37 -6.25 16.54
CA ASP A 163 -20.05 -5.69 15.21
C ASP A 163 -18.60 -6.00 14.88
N ILE A 164 -18.34 -6.51 13.68
CA ILE A 164 -17.00 -6.81 13.17
C ILE A 164 -16.88 -6.14 11.81
N LEU A 165 -15.81 -5.36 11.62
CA LEU A 165 -15.44 -4.75 10.34
C LEU A 165 -14.05 -5.25 9.92
N LEU A 166 -14.01 -5.89 8.77
CA LEU A 166 -12.78 -6.26 8.06
C LEU A 166 -12.58 -5.30 6.89
N GLN A 167 -11.34 -4.94 6.61
CA GLN A 167 -10.93 -4.14 5.46
C GLN A 167 -9.71 -4.78 4.81
N GLY A 168 -9.68 -4.82 3.49
CA GLY A 168 -8.55 -5.37 2.77
C GLY A 168 -8.27 -4.63 1.46
N VAL A 169 -7.00 -4.70 1.08
CA VAL A 169 -6.45 -4.24 -0.19
C VAL A 169 -5.64 -5.39 -0.78
N SER A 170 -5.71 -5.59 -2.07
CA SER A 170 -5.00 -6.69 -2.74
C SER A 170 -4.41 -6.25 -4.06
N GLY A 171 -3.21 -6.75 -4.35
CA GLY A 171 -2.50 -6.59 -5.61
C GLY A 171 -1.66 -5.32 -5.72
N ASN A 172 -1.67 -4.45 -4.73
CA ASN A 172 -0.77 -3.30 -4.68
C ASN A 172 0.62 -3.69 -4.19
N GLN A 173 1.62 -2.93 -4.62
CA GLN A 173 2.98 -3.02 -4.10
C GLN A 173 3.36 -1.75 -3.35
N ILE A 174 4.32 -1.88 -2.44
CA ILE A 174 4.84 -0.78 -1.63
C ILE A 174 6.35 -0.68 -1.86
N TYR A 175 6.83 0.53 -2.10
CA TYR A 175 8.24 0.86 -2.10
C TYR A 175 8.65 1.35 -0.71
N ASN A 176 9.50 0.57 -0.03
CA ASN A 176 10.05 0.92 1.27
C ASN A 176 11.30 1.77 1.11
N GLY A 177 11.15 3.09 0.99
CA GLY A 177 12.27 4.03 0.90
C GLY A 177 13.13 4.07 2.16
N GLY A 178 12.56 3.78 3.34
CA GLY A 178 13.31 3.61 4.59
C GLY A 178 14.24 2.40 4.57
N GLY A 179 13.92 1.38 3.78
CA GLY A 179 14.73 0.17 3.60
C GLY A 179 16.13 0.46 3.04
N GLN A 180 16.28 1.51 2.23
CA GLN A 180 17.59 1.95 1.71
C GLN A 180 18.58 2.30 2.84
N TYR A 181 18.07 2.68 4.01
CA TYR A 181 18.85 3.01 5.19
C TYR A 181 18.88 1.86 6.20
N MET A 182 17.73 1.26 6.51
CA MET A 182 17.61 0.18 7.49
C MET A 182 18.19 -1.15 7.00
N SER A 183 18.23 -1.37 5.68
CA SER A 183 18.82 -2.55 5.02
C SER A 183 20.02 -2.14 4.16
N ALA A 184 20.86 -1.23 4.68
CA ALA A 184 21.91 -0.56 3.95
C ALA A 184 23.21 -1.37 3.84
N SER A 185 23.21 -2.65 4.21
CA SER A 185 24.38 -3.52 4.14
C SER A 185 25.64 -2.89 4.79
N GLY A 186 25.46 -2.20 5.93
CA GLY A 186 26.54 -1.55 6.68
C GLY A 186 27.08 -0.25 6.07
N SER A 187 26.52 0.25 4.98
CA SER A 187 27.05 1.42 4.28
C SER A 187 27.10 2.69 5.14
N ASN A 188 26.15 2.88 6.05
CA ASN A 188 26.11 4.03 6.97
C ASN A 188 27.02 3.86 8.21
N GLY A 189 27.40 2.63 8.54
CA GLY A 189 28.37 2.32 9.60
C GLY A 189 27.92 2.52 11.05
N PHE A 190 26.94 3.36 11.32
CA PHE A 190 26.46 3.71 12.66
C PHE A 190 24.95 3.45 12.87
N ASP A 191 24.23 3.09 11.81
CA ASP A 191 22.81 2.81 11.90
C ASP A 191 22.54 1.34 12.24
N ASN A 192 21.50 1.11 13.05
CA ASN A 192 20.97 -0.22 13.27
C ASN A 192 20.38 -0.75 11.97
N GLN A 193 20.60 -2.04 11.72
CA GLN A 193 20.15 -2.72 10.53
C GLN A 193 18.94 -3.63 10.84
N THR A 194 18.15 -3.93 9.83
CA THR A 194 17.07 -4.91 9.90
C THR A 194 17.61 -6.34 9.96
N LEU A 195 16.79 -7.27 10.46
CA LEU A 195 17.20 -8.67 10.68
C LEU A 195 17.52 -9.41 9.38
N ASP A 196 16.99 -9.00 8.24
CA ASP A 196 17.31 -9.55 6.92
C ASP A 196 18.81 -9.45 6.61
N GLN A 197 19.52 -8.49 7.19
CA GLN A 197 20.97 -8.32 7.04
C GLN A 197 21.79 -9.49 7.64
N LEU A 198 21.17 -10.34 8.45
CA LEU A 198 21.80 -11.57 8.95
C LEU A 198 21.99 -12.61 7.81
N ASP A 199 21.18 -12.51 6.76
CA ASP A 199 21.25 -13.37 5.56
C ASP A 199 22.15 -12.77 4.46
N ALA A 200 22.94 -11.73 4.79
CA ALA A 200 23.85 -11.11 3.85
C ALA A 200 24.92 -12.10 3.37
N TRP A 201 25.35 -11.93 2.12
CA TRP A 201 26.45 -12.71 1.54
C TRP A 201 27.73 -12.59 2.40
N GLN A 202 28.41 -13.71 2.67
CA GLN A 202 29.61 -13.79 3.51
C GLN A 202 30.76 -14.52 2.84
N ASN A 203 30.47 -15.51 1.98
CA ASN A 203 31.51 -16.34 1.37
C ASN A 203 31.22 -16.62 -0.10
N PRO A 204 32.28 -16.77 -0.93
CA PRO A 204 32.11 -17.20 -2.32
C PRO A 204 31.29 -18.49 -2.44
N GLY A 205 30.20 -18.40 -3.23
CA GLY A 205 29.25 -19.49 -3.42
C GLY A 205 27.91 -19.28 -2.68
N ASP A 206 27.82 -18.32 -1.77
CA ASP A 206 26.55 -17.99 -1.10
C ASP A 206 25.55 -17.46 -2.11
N ILE A 207 24.33 -17.99 -2.06
CA ILE A 207 23.19 -17.53 -2.89
C ILE A 207 22.21 -16.80 -1.99
N THR A 208 22.18 -15.49 -2.07
CA THR A 208 21.31 -14.64 -1.27
C THR A 208 20.85 -13.41 -2.04
N MET A 209 19.72 -12.84 -1.59
CA MET A 209 19.23 -11.54 -2.10
C MET A 209 19.85 -10.35 -1.36
N ILE A 210 20.62 -10.58 -0.30
CA ILE A 210 21.22 -9.51 0.51
C ILE A 210 22.71 -9.40 0.18
N PRO A 211 23.17 -8.28 -0.41
CA PRO A 211 24.58 -8.08 -0.74
C PRO A 211 25.47 -8.08 0.49
N GLU A 212 26.79 -8.28 0.25
CA GLU A 212 27.82 -8.19 1.29
C GLU A 212 27.75 -6.86 2.04
N ALA A 213 27.79 -6.92 3.37
CA ALA A 213 27.85 -5.73 4.22
C ALA A 213 29.25 -5.09 4.14
N ARG A 214 29.30 -3.83 3.71
CA ARG A 214 30.55 -3.07 3.53
C ARG A 214 30.47 -1.75 4.30
N LEU A 215 31.37 -1.58 5.25
CA LEU A 215 31.41 -0.38 6.08
C LEU A 215 31.72 0.86 5.23
N PHE A 216 30.84 1.86 5.30
CA PHE A 216 30.92 3.14 4.57
C PHE A 216 30.99 3.00 3.04
N TYR A 217 30.57 1.86 2.50
CA TYR A 217 30.55 1.62 1.08
C TYR A 217 29.18 1.13 0.64
N PRO A 218 28.46 1.86 -0.23
CA PRO A 218 27.14 1.44 -0.69
C PRO A 218 27.24 0.17 -1.53
N ASN A 219 26.43 -0.82 -1.20
CA ASN A 219 26.32 -2.07 -1.93
C ASN A 219 24.84 -2.49 -2.01
N GLY A 220 24.15 -2.07 -3.08
CA GLY A 220 22.73 -2.34 -3.28
C GLY A 220 21.80 -1.46 -2.45
N THR A 221 22.21 -0.25 -2.08
CA THR A 221 21.42 0.73 -1.32
C THR A 221 20.69 1.73 -2.20
N ASP A 222 21.05 1.78 -3.49
CA ASP A 222 20.39 2.66 -4.45
C ASP A 222 18.94 2.25 -4.73
N PRO A 223 18.06 3.19 -5.15
CA PRO A 223 16.67 2.90 -5.49
C PRO A 223 16.54 1.75 -6.48
N SER A 224 15.85 0.70 -6.10
CA SER A 224 15.68 -0.49 -6.96
C SER A 224 14.50 -1.34 -6.51
N SER A 225 14.19 -2.38 -7.28
CA SER A 225 13.15 -3.36 -6.91
C SER A 225 13.46 -4.15 -5.63
N ARG A 226 14.69 -4.06 -5.10
CA ARG A 226 15.05 -4.65 -3.79
C ARG A 226 14.13 -4.19 -2.67
N PHE A 227 13.66 -2.95 -2.74
CA PHE A 227 12.84 -2.32 -1.71
C PHE A 227 11.35 -2.32 -2.03
N ILE A 228 10.92 -3.10 -3.04
CA ILE A 228 9.51 -3.25 -3.41
C ILE A 228 9.00 -4.59 -2.90
N SER A 229 7.89 -4.56 -2.19
CA SER A 229 7.24 -5.75 -1.66
C SER A 229 5.72 -5.72 -1.86
N ASP A 230 5.08 -6.89 -1.67
CA ASP A 230 3.61 -7.03 -1.70
C ASP A 230 2.99 -6.20 -0.58
N GLY A 231 2.16 -5.22 -0.95
CA GLY A 231 1.41 -4.35 -0.05
C GLY A 231 0.02 -4.86 0.31
N SER A 232 -0.36 -6.04 -0.15
CA SER A 232 -1.68 -6.62 0.11
C SER A 232 -1.88 -6.88 1.60
N TYR A 233 -3.09 -6.59 2.09
CA TYR A 233 -3.42 -6.87 3.49
C TYR A 233 -4.91 -7.14 3.72
N LEU A 234 -5.19 -7.83 4.83
CA LEU A 234 -6.50 -7.93 5.46
C LEU A 234 -6.38 -7.44 6.91
N ARG A 235 -7.19 -6.47 7.29
CA ARG A 235 -7.18 -5.89 8.64
C ARG A 235 -8.51 -6.08 9.34
N VAL A 236 -8.46 -6.52 10.61
CA VAL A 236 -9.59 -6.43 11.55
C VAL A 236 -9.66 -4.98 12.02
N LYS A 237 -10.42 -4.16 11.26
CA LYS A 237 -10.46 -2.68 11.41
C LYS A 237 -11.17 -2.26 12.67
N ALA A 238 -12.28 -2.95 13.00
CA ALA A 238 -13.01 -2.71 14.25
C ALA A 238 -13.73 -3.96 14.71
N VAL A 239 -13.74 -4.17 16.03
CA VAL A 239 -14.62 -5.12 16.72
C VAL A 239 -15.28 -4.37 17.87
N THR A 240 -16.60 -4.37 17.90
CA THR A 240 -17.38 -3.70 18.97
C THR A 240 -18.32 -4.72 19.59
N LEU A 241 -18.17 -4.95 20.88
CA LEU A 241 -19.13 -5.69 21.69
C LEU A 241 -19.91 -4.70 22.55
N SER A 242 -21.23 -4.71 22.44
CA SER A 242 -22.07 -3.82 23.23
C SER A 242 -23.27 -4.55 23.83
N TYR A 243 -23.75 -4.04 24.96
CA TYR A 243 -24.96 -4.51 25.61
C TYR A 243 -25.86 -3.34 25.95
N SER A 244 -27.09 -3.41 25.48
CA SER A 244 -28.15 -2.44 25.78
C SER A 244 -29.18 -3.06 26.73
N ARG A 245 -29.43 -2.41 27.85
CA ARG A 245 -30.40 -2.85 28.83
C ARG A 245 -31.80 -2.38 28.47
N PRO A 246 -32.85 -3.24 28.54
CA PRO A 246 -34.23 -2.79 28.34
C PRO A 246 -34.67 -1.71 29.30
N ALA A 247 -35.41 -0.72 28.80
CA ALA A 247 -35.91 0.41 29.59
C ALA A 247 -36.71 0.00 30.84
N SER A 248 -37.42 -1.12 30.80
CA SER A 248 -38.22 -1.66 31.93
C SER A 248 -37.44 -1.87 33.23
N ILE A 249 -36.12 -2.04 33.15
CA ILE A 249 -35.25 -2.32 34.34
C ILE A 249 -34.62 -1.02 34.86
N ILE A 250 -34.39 -0.03 33.99
CA ILE A 250 -33.66 1.20 34.31
C ILE A 250 -34.56 2.41 34.46
N SER A 251 -35.84 2.32 34.09
CA SER A 251 -36.82 3.42 34.14
C SER A 251 -37.04 3.99 35.54
N ARG A 252 -36.84 3.16 36.62
CA ARG A 252 -36.90 3.64 38.01
C ARG A 252 -35.86 4.71 38.33
N PHE A 253 -34.77 4.78 37.53
CA PHE A 253 -33.71 5.78 37.63
C PHE A 253 -33.91 6.96 36.67
N LYS A 254 -35.08 7.04 36.01
CA LYS A 254 -35.38 8.03 34.95
C LYS A 254 -34.45 7.93 33.75
N ILE A 255 -33.83 6.75 33.55
CA ILE A 255 -32.96 6.44 32.40
C ILE A 255 -33.83 5.73 31.36
N SER A 256 -33.90 6.27 30.15
CA SER A 256 -34.67 5.70 29.03
C SER A 256 -33.88 4.64 28.27
N ASN A 257 -32.54 4.77 28.20
CA ASN A 257 -31.66 3.79 27.60
C ASN A 257 -30.29 3.79 28.27
N ALA A 258 -29.70 2.60 28.44
CA ALA A 258 -28.33 2.43 28.91
C ALA A 258 -27.60 1.39 28.03
N LYS A 259 -26.50 1.79 27.45
CA LYS A 259 -25.64 0.94 26.62
C LYS A 259 -24.22 1.01 27.15
N ILE A 260 -23.63 -0.16 27.40
CA ILE A 260 -22.19 -0.32 27.67
C ILE A 260 -21.54 -0.93 26.44
N TYR A 261 -20.30 -0.56 26.14
CA TYR A 261 -19.59 -1.13 25.02
C TYR A 261 -18.09 -1.19 25.26
N ALA A 262 -17.47 -2.16 24.60
CA ALA A 262 -16.03 -2.24 24.37
C ALA A 262 -15.78 -2.24 22.88
N ARG A 263 -14.87 -1.40 22.40
CA ARG A 263 -14.48 -1.31 21.00
C ARG A 263 -12.98 -1.43 20.87
N ALA A 264 -12.55 -2.33 20.00
CA ALA A 264 -11.15 -2.46 19.62
C ALA A 264 -10.99 -2.07 18.15
N GLN A 265 -9.91 -1.36 17.83
CA GLN A 265 -9.58 -0.93 16.45
C GLN A 265 -8.19 -1.41 16.06
N ASN A 266 -8.02 -1.75 14.79
CA ASN A 266 -6.76 -2.21 14.20
C ASN A 266 -6.14 -3.41 14.96
N LEU A 267 -6.98 -4.37 15.40
CA LEU A 267 -6.56 -5.47 16.27
C LEU A 267 -5.49 -6.36 15.63
N PHE A 268 -5.75 -6.76 14.39
CA PHE A 268 -4.88 -7.66 13.65
C PHE A 268 -4.77 -7.20 12.21
N THR A 269 -3.56 -7.29 11.65
CA THR A 269 -3.27 -7.08 10.22
C THR A 269 -2.57 -8.31 9.70
N PHE A 270 -3.13 -8.92 8.67
CA PHE A 270 -2.55 -10.06 7.97
C PHE A 270 -1.97 -9.53 6.66
N THR A 271 -0.66 -9.61 6.51
CA THR A 271 0.07 -9.06 5.36
C THR A 271 1.38 -9.79 5.17
N LYS A 272 1.95 -9.70 3.97
CA LYS A 272 3.33 -10.10 3.66
C LYS A 272 4.28 -8.91 3.62
N TYR A 273 3.75 -7.69 3.81
CA TYR A 273 4.57 -6.50 3.85
C TYR A 273 5.53 -6.56 5.04
N GLU A 274 6.82 -6.37 4.80
CA GLU A 274 7.89 -6.48 5.80
C GLU A 274 8.09 -5.19 6.61
N GLY A 275 7.50 -4.06 6.16
CA GLY A 275 7.50 -2.80 6.89
C GLY A 275 6.53 -2.79 8.08
N TRP A 276 6.41 -1.65 8.74
CA TRP A 276 5.62 -1.53 9.97
C TRP A 276 4.11 -1.63 9.74
N ASP A 277 3.62 -1.09 8.64
CA ASP A 277 2.19 -1.10 8.31
C ASP A 277 1.97 -1.02 6.79
N PRO A 278 1.17 -1.89 6.16
CA PRO A 278 0.89 -1.83 4.72
C PRO A 278 -0.09 -0.71 4.32
N GLU A 279 -0.78 -0.07 5.28
CA GLU A 279 -1.68 1.07 5.02
C GLU A 279 -0.87 2.38 5.11
N VAL A 280 0.10 2.54 4.20
CA VAL A 280 1.04 3.65 4.17
C VAL A 280 1.01 4.40 2.86
N ASN A 281 1.26 5.68 2.93
CA ASN A 281 1.62 6.55 1.83
C ASN A 281 2.38 7.74 2.41
N ALA A 282 3.70 7.71 2.25
CA ALA A 282 4.61 8.72 2.81
C ALA A 282 4.66 10.01 1.97
N ASP A 283 3.65 10.27 1.14
CA ASP A 283 3.57 11.48 0.34
C ASP A 283 3.32 12.72 1.22
N TYR A 284 4.41 13.28 1.73
CA TYR A 284 4.39 14.52 2.49
C TYR A 284 4.38 15.78 1.59
N GLN A 285 4.54 15.60 0.26
CA GLN A 285 4.59 16.70 -0.70
C GLN A 285 3.27 16.89 -1.45
N ALA A 286 2.26 16.07 -1.15
CA ALA A 286 0.96 16.07 -1.85
C ALA A 286 1.11 15.96 -3.38
N ASP A 287 2.04 15.13 -3.83
CA ASP A 287 2.26 14.83 -5.24
C ASP A 287 1.29 13.73 -5.68
N ASN A 288 0.59 13.95 -6.79
CA ASN A 288 -0.37 12.99 -7.32
C ASN A 288 0.28 11.74 -7.93
N ILE A 289 1.60 11.72 -8.10
CA ILE A 289 2.36 10.62 -8.72
C ILE A 289 2.93 9.68 -7.66
N ASN A 290 3.39 10.21 -6.52
CA ASN A 290 4.04 9.44 -5.47
C ASN A 290 3.04 8.63 -4.66
N LEU A 291 2.80 7.39 -5.08
CA LEU A 291 1.85 6.46 -4.48
C LEU A 291 2.59 5.24 -3.89
N GLY A 292 2.05 4.66 -2.82
CA GLY A 292 2.55 3.40 -2.26
C GLY A 292 3.98 3.47 -1.74
N GLN A 293 4.44 4.64 -1.29
CA GLN A 293 5.75 4.79 -0.64
C GLN A 293 5.62 4.69 0.88
N ASP A 294 6.54 3.97 1.49
CA ASP A 294 6.79 3.98 2.93
C ASP A 294 8.16 4.62 3.21
N PHE A 295 8.17 5.66 4.04
CA PHE A 295 9.41 6.25 4.54
C PHE A 295 9.25 6.56 6.02
N TYR A 296 9.57 5.57 6.87
CA TYR A 296 9.44 5.65 8.32
C TYR A 296 8.02 6.02 8.79
N SER A 297 7.00 5.58 8.05
CA SER A 297 5.60 5.88 8.37
C SER A 297 5.20 5.16 9.66
N ALA A 298 4.62 5.90 10.60
CA ALA A 298 4.16 5.32 11.85
C ALA A 298 3.00 4.34 11.59
N PRO A 299 3.02 3.14 12.21
CA PRO A 299 1.95 2.16 12.04
C PRO A 299 0.64 2.63 12.65
N GLN A 300 -0.48 2.09 12.13
CA GLN A 300 -1.80 2.32 12.69
C GLN A 300 -1.89 1.80 14.13
N VAL A 301 -2.28 2.66 15.06
CA VAL A 301 -2.35 2.31 16.47
C VAL A 301 -3.47 1.31 16.76
N LYS A 302 -3.19 0.32 17.60
CA LYS A 302 -4.22 -0.54 18.21
C LYS A 302 -4.87 0.22 19.35
N THR A 303 -6.19 0.37 19.30
CA THR A 303 -6.94 1.14 20.30
C THR A 303 -8.03 0.28 20.91
N ILE A 304 -8.17 0.31 22.24
CA ILE A 304 -9.28 -0.31 22.96
C ILE A 304 -9.99 0.77 23.76
N VAL A 305 -11.28 0.90 23.54
CA VAL A 305 -12.15 1.91 24.19
C VAL A 305 -13.28 1.20 24.92
N PHE A 306 -13.53 1.61 26.15
CA PHE A 306 -14.72 1.23 26.91
C PHE A 306 -15.59 2.46 27.08
N GLY A 307 -16.89 2.30 26.93
CA GLY A 307 -17.82 3.42 27.07
C GLY A 307 -19.17 3.04 27.60
N ILE A 308 -19.85 4.04 28.14
CA ILE A 308 -21.22 3.95 28.63
C ILE A 308 -22.02 5.10 28.00
N ASN A 309 -23.15 4.78 27.39
CA ASN A 309 -24.11 5.76 26.88
C ASN A 309 -25.38 5.68 27.72
N LEU A 310 -25.80 6.79 28.28
CA LEU A 310 -27.03 6.92 29.06
C LEU A 310 -27.93 7.97 28.40
N SER A 311 -29.21 7.64 28.24
CA SER A 311 -30.27 8.58 27.80
C SER A 311 -31.29 8.72 28.93
N PHE A 312 -31.68 9.94 29.22
CA PHE A 312 -32.63 10.27 30.28
C PHE A 312 -33.99 10.70 29.71
#